data_7da2f01e5a1f9be58c8036b2d8b6cf98
#
_entry.id   7da2f01e5a1f9be58c8036b2d8b6cf98
#
_cell.length_a   1.000
_cell.length_b   1.000
_cell.length_c   1.000
_cell.angle_alpha   90.00
_cell.angle_beta   90.00
_cell.angle_gamma   90.00
#
_symmetry.space_group_name_H-M   'P 1'
#
loop_
_entity.id
_entity.type
_entity.pdbx_description
1 polymer ?
#
loop_
_entity_poly.entity_id
_entity_poly.type
_entity_poly.pdbx_seq_one_letter_code
_entity_poly.pdbx_strand_id
1 'polypeptide(L)'
;MEIKSYIENNKKKFLDELFELIRIPSISAIKEYDKELRKAATFLKNQFDDLELENCEICETEGYPIVYAEKIKDKNLPTVLVYGHYDVQ
;
A
#
# COMPACT_ATOMS: atom_id res chain seq x y z
N MET A 1 -5.70 -20.88 -10.64
CA MET A 1 -5.70 -20.55 -9.20
C MET A 1 -7.10 -20.09 -8.80
N GLU A 2 -7.61 -20.64 -7.75
CA GLU A 2 -8.88 -20.20 -7.18
C GLU A 2 -8.59 -19.11 -6.15
N ILE A 3 -9.19 -17.94 -6.35
CA ILE A 3 -8.93 -16.76 -5.48
C ILE A 3 -9.33 -17.04 -4.04
N LYS A 4 -10.48 -17.69 -3.84
CA LYS A 4 -10.96 -18.01 -2.50
C LYS A 4 -9.95 -18.85 -1.71
N SER A 5 -9.43 -19.90 -2.34
CA SER A 5 -8.44 -20.77 -1.70
C SER A 5 -7.16 -20.03 -1.39
N TYR A 6 -6.74 -19.14 -2.29
CA TYR A 6 -5.55 -18.32 -2.09
C TYR A 6 -5.71 -17.41 -0.86
N ILE A 7 -6.86 -16.77 -0.74
CA ILE A 7 -7.16 -15.90 0.41
C ILE A 7 -7.16 -16.71 1.70
N GLU A 8 -7.84 -17.85 1.72
CA GLU A 8 -7.91 -18.72 2.90
C GLU A 8 -6.51 -19.18 3.34
N ASN A 9 -5.69 -19.58 2.39
CA ASN A 9 -4.33 -20.09 2.68
C ASN A 9 -3.38 -19.01 3.15
N ASN A 10 -3.67 -17.75 2.86
CA ASN A 10 -2.80 -16.62 3.20
C ASN A 10 -3.43 -15.66 4.21
N LYS A 11 -4.55 -16.04 4.80
CA LYS A 11 -5.32 -15.17 5.69
C LYS A 11 -4.48 -14.63 6.85
N LYS A 12 -3.72 -15.49 7.52
CA LYS A 12 -2.88 -15.08 8.64
C LYS A 12 -1.82 -14.05 8.19
N LYS A 13 -1.19 -14.32 7.06
CA LYS A 13 -0.18 -13.41 6.49
C LYS A 13 -0.80 -12.04 6.19
N PHE A 14 -1.96 -12.02 5.57
CA PHE A 14 -2.64 -10.76 5.23
C PHE A 14 -3.02 -9.97 6.47
N LEU A 15 -3.51 -10.64 7.50
CA LEU A 15 -3.84 -9.98 8.76
C LEU A 15 -2.60 -9.44 9.47
N ASP A 16 -1.51 -10.20 9.49
CA ASP A 16 -0.26 -9.77 10.09
C ASP A 16 0.29 -8.52 9.39
N GLU A 17 0.22 -8.49 8.06
CA GLU A 17 0.66 -7.34 7.27
C GLU A 17 -0.20 -6.12 7.54
N LEU A 18 -1.50 -6.31 7.65
CA LEU A 18 -2.42 -5.22 8.00
C LEU A 18 -2.10 -4.67 9.40
N PHE A 19 -1.84 -5.55 10.36
CA PHE A 19 -1.50 -5.14 11.71
C PHE A 19 -0.20 -4.33 11.74
N GLU A 20 0.78 -4.71 10.95
CA GLU A 20 2.03 -3.95 10.84
C GLU A 20 1.79 -2.53 10.34
N LEU A 21 0.92 -2.39 9.33
CA LEU A 21 0.57 -1.08 8.80
C LEU A 21 -0.16 -0.23 9.86
N ILE A 22 -1.13 -0.84 10.54
CA ILE A 22 -1.94 -0.13 11.55
C ILE A 22 -1.09 0.31 12.75
N ARG A 23 -0.05 -0.43 13.10
CA ARG A 23 0.84 -0.08 14.21
C ARG A 23 1.67 1.17 13.95
N ILE A 24 1.82 1.56 12.70
CA ILE A 24 2.47 2.82 12.36
C ILE A 24 1.46 3.93 12.68
N PRO A 25 1.74 4.83 13.62
CA PRO A 25 0.76 5.86 13.99
C PRO A 25 0.72 6.98 12.95
N SER A 26 0.27 6.64 11.74
CA SER A 26 0.21 7.56 10.60
C SER A 26 -1.00 8.49 10.71
N ILE A 27 -1.00 9.30 11.77
CA ILE A 27 -2.12 10.21 12.10
C ILE A 27 -1.96 11.50 11.33
N SER A 28 -2.68 11.63 10.22
CA SER A 28 -2.55 12.76 9.31
C SER A 28 -3.06 14.08 9.89
N ALA A 29 -3.96 14.01 10.85
CA ALA A 29 -4.56 15.20 11.47
C ALA A 29 -3.62 15.92 12.43
N ILE A 30 -2.52 15.29 12.84
CA ILE A 30 -1.59 15.83 13.84
C ILE A 30 -0.19 15.92 13.26
N LYS A 31 0.33 17.15 13.15
CA LYS A 31 1.61 17.42 12.49
C LYS A 31 2.79 16.67 13.08
N GLU A 32 2.78 16.43 14.38
CA GLU A 32 3.83 15.71 15.07
C GLU A 32 4.04 14.30 14.55
N TYR A 33 3.06 13.75 13.82
CA TYR A 33 3.12 12.42 13.24
C TYR A 33 3.51 12.41 11.76
N ASP A 34 3.96 13.54 11.20
CA ASP A 34 4.37 13.62 9.78
C ASP A 34 5.41 12.56 9.41
N LYS A 35 6.36 12.30 10.28
CA LYS A 35 7.38 11.26 10.03
C LYS A 35 6.75 9.87 9.94
N GLU A 36 5.69 9.64 10.70
CA GLU A 36 4.99 8.36 10.68
C GLU A 36 4.22 8.17 9.37
N LEU A 37 3.72 9.26 8.79
CA LEU A 37 3.08 9.20 7.48
C LEU A 37 4.08 8.72 6.43
N ARG A 38 5.31 9.23 6.46
CA ARG A 38 6.35 8.81 5.53
C ARG A 38 6.77 7.36 5.78
N LYS A 39 6.77 6.94 7.03
CA LYS A 39 7.07 5.57 7.40
C LYS A 39 6.01 4.62 6.83
N ALA A 40 4.73 5.00 6.92
CA ALA A 40 3.65 4.22 6.35
C ALA A 40 3.75 4.15 4.82
N ALA A 41 4.06 5.28 4.18
CA ALA A 41 4.27 5.31 2.73
C ALA A 41 5.40 4.38 2.30
N THR A 42 6.52 4.40 3.04
CA THR A 42 7.66 3.51 2.77
C THR A 42 7.28 2.05 2.96
N PHE A 43 6.51 1.76 4.00
CA PHE A 43 6.01 0.41 4.24
C PHE A 43 5.21 -0.10 3.05
N LEU A 44 4.30 0.71 2.53
CA LEU A 44 3.47 0.34 1.38
C LEU A 44 4.31 0.17 0.11
N LYS A 45 5.25 1.08 -0.13
CA LYS A 45 6.15 0.95 -1.29
C LYS A 45 6.92 -0.36 -1.23
N ASN A 46 7.43 -0.72 -0.05
CA ASN A 46 8.16 -1.99 0.11
C ASN A 46 7.25 -3.19 -0.14
N GLN A 47 5.99 -3.12 0.26
CA GLN A 47 5.01 -4.17 -0.04
C GLN A 47 4.82 -4.32 -1.55
N PHE A 48 4.71 -3.20 -2.26
CA PHE A 48 4.56 -3.21 -3.72
C PHE A 48 5.81 -3.78 -4.40
N ASP A 49 7.00 -3.43 -3.92
CA ASP A 49 8.26 -3.97 -4.44
C ASP A 49 8.33 -5.49 -4.22
N ASP A 50 7.92 -5.96 -3.05
CA ASP A 50 7.91 -7.39 -2.72
C ASP A 50 6.94 -8.17 -3.61
N LEU A 51 5.87 -7.54 -4.05
CA LEU A 51 4.91 -8.13 -4.98
C LEU A 51 5.39 -8.06 -6.43
N GLU A 52 6.56 -7.50 -6.65
CA GLU A 52 7.15 -7.32 -7.98
C GLU A 52 6.27 -6.49 -8.91
N LEU A 53 5.58 -5.50 -8.34
CA LEU A 53 4.85 -4.52 -9.14
C LEU A 53 5.83 -3.59 -9.85
N GLU A 54 5.34 -2.88 -10.85
CA GLU A 54 6.17 -2.03 -11.69
C GLU A 54 5.97 -0.56 -11.35
N ASN A 55 7.00 0.24 -11.61
CA ASN A 55 6.97 1.69 -11.40
C ASN A 55 6.52 2.09 -10.01
N CYS A 56 6.97 1.32 -9.00
CA CYS A 56 6.66 1.61 -7.60
C CYS A 56 7.39 2.86 -7.17
N GLU A 57 6.66 3.87 -6.72
CA GLU A 57 7.30 5.10 -6.26
C GLU A 57 6.48 5.82 -5.21
N ILE A 58 7.19 6.62 -4.42
CA ILE A 58 6.56 7.55 -3.48
C ILE A 58 6.57 8.90 -4.18
N CYS A 59 5.39 9.39 -4.56
CA CYS A 59 5.23 10.64 -5.29
C CYS A 59 5.04 11.79 -4.32
N GLU A 60 5.95 12.74 -4.31
CA GLU A 60 5.83 13.91 -3.43
C GLU A 60 4.73 14.83 -3.92
N THR A 61 4.02 15.43 -2.97
CA THR A 61 2.96 16.41 -3.22
C THR A 61 3.14 17.57 -2.26
N GLU A 62 2.26 18.57 -2.35
CA GLU A 62 2.25 19.66 -1.37
C GLU A 62 1.80 19.18 0.01
N GLY A 63 1.06 18.07 0.05
CA GLY A 63 0.64 17.42 1.29
C GLY A 63 1.45 16.17 1.55
N TYR A 64 0.76 15.11 1.98
CA TYR A 64 1.41 13.83 2.20
C TYR A 64 1.68 13.12 0.88
N PRO A 65 2.73 12.29 0.82
CA PRO A 65 3.08 11.64 -0.45
C PRO A 65 2.07 10.59 -0.87
N ILE A 66 2.00 10.36 -2.17
CA ILE A 66 1.17 9.32 -2.76
C ILE A 66 2.07 8.13 -3.08
N VAL A 67 1.63 6.92 -2.74
CA VAL A 67 2.34 5.70 -3.10
C VAL A 67 1.69 5.11 -4.33
N TYR A 68 2.47 4.90 -5.38
CA TYR A 68 1.99 4.44 -6.68
C TYR A 68 2.70 3.16 -7.09
N ALA A 69 1.96 2.27 -7.71
CA ALA A 69 2.51 1.08 -8.36
C ALA A 69 1.55 0.61 -9.44
N GLU A 70 2.05 -0.18 -10.38
CA GLU A 70 1.22 -0.69 -11.46
C GLU A 70 1.64 -2.10 -11.87
N LYS A 71 0.75 -2.81 -12.54
CA LYS A 71 1.03 -4.09 -13.16
C LYS A 71 0.17 -4.19 -14.42
N ILE A 72 0.74 -3.75 -15.54
CA ILE A 72 0.04 -3.75 -16.82
C ILE A 72 0.72 -4.78 -17.72
N LYS A 73 0.09 -5.95 -17.83
CA LYS A 73 0.64 -7.04 -18.64
C LYS A 73 0.37 -6.87 -20.13
N ASP A 74 -0.80 -6.36 -20.46
CA ASP A 74 -1.27 -6.27 -21.84
C ASP A 74 -2.18 -5.06 -21.96
N LYS A 75 -1.82 -4.13 -22.83
CA LYS A 75 -2.60 -2.91 -23.05
C LYS A 75 -3.99 -3.17 -23.61
N ASN A 76 -4.20 -4.35 -24.19
CA ASN A 76 -5.50 -4.72 -24.74
C ASN A 76 -6.45 -5.31 -23.69
N LEU A 77 -5.96 -5.59 -22.48
CA LEU A 77 -6.77 -6.07 -21.37
C LEU A 77 -7.28 -4.90 -20.55
N PRO A 78 -8.46 -5.05 -19.91
CA PRO A 78 -8.96 -4.01 -19.01
C PRO A 78 -7.99 -3.74 -17.87
N THR A 79 -7.91 -2.48 -17.46
CA THR A 79 -7.08 -2.07 -16.32
C THR A 79 -7.98 -1.70 -15.16
N VAL A 80 -7.69 -2.25 -13.98
CA VAL A 80 -8.42 -1.94 -12.75
C VAL A 80 -7.60 -0.95 -11.95
N LEU A 81 -8.20 0.16 -11.56
CA LEU A 81 -7.58 1.14 -10.67
C LEU A 81 -8.04 0.86 -9.25
N VAL A 82 -7.08 0.62 -8.35
CA VAL A 82 -7.36 0.47 -6.92
C VAL A 82 -6.91 1.73 -6.21
N TYR A 83 -7.77 2.29 -5.40
CA TYR A 83 -7.48 3.49 -4.61
C TYR A 83 -7.80 3.23 -3.14
N GLY A 84 -6.93 3.72 -2.26
CA GLY A 84 -7.16 3.64 -0.82
C GLY A 84 -6.33 4.69 -0.11
N HIS A 85 -6.62 4.93 1.16
CA HIS A 85 -5.81 5.82 1.98
C HIS A 85 -5.00 5.00 2.98
N TYR A 86 -3.86 5.54 3.43
CA TYR A 86 -2.98 4.83 4.35
C TYR A 86 -2.84 5.48 5.71
N ASP A 87 -3.45 6.64 5.90
CA ASP A 87 -3.43 7.30 7.20
C ASP A 87 -4.47 6.70 8.15
N VAL A 88 -4.28 6.94 9.42
CA VAL A 88 -5.22 6.54 10.47
C VAL A 88 -5.66 7.78 11.25
N GLN A 89 -6.75 7.67 12.00
CA GLN A 89 -7.28 8.77 12.81
C GLN A 89 -6.66 8.81 14.19
#